data_5c16d4d2d9b1a7acca2a9b9c69c632d5
#
_entry.id   5c16d4d2d9b1a7acca2a9b9c69c632d5
#
_cell.length_a   1.000
_cell.length_b   1.000
_cell.length_c   1.000
_cell.angle_alpha   90.00
_cell.angle_beta   90.00
_cell.angle_gamma   90.00
#
_symmetry.space_group_name_H-M   'P 1'
#
loop_
_entity.id
_entity.type
_entity.pdbx_description
1 polymer ?
#
loop_
_entity_poly.entity_id
_entity_poly.type
_entity_poly.pdbx_seq_one_letter_code
_entity_poly.pdbx_strand_id
1 'polypeptide(L)'
;MLRPWLKPVQVGKYAGKRAAVDAYSWLHKGAYSCALELGTNNRWWIRQRRDAPYVRYCIHRAQMLRHYGITPVIVFDGDRLPAKGGEEKDRRERRAECLRKGHERLAARDRDGATFMFAQGVDITPAMAHELIAALKREGFEFIVAPYEADAQIAALAQLGAKGDPGGVDIVFTEDSDLVAYGCPLVLFKLDKFGEAQELLLEDVMAGPPAEAAAGVNGANGAGVDGDELDDDEDGIAVVGGARGKKKGGAGAARSKPGAKGPLNFVGWKHEQFLELCVLSGCDFLPNIRGIGIKKAHALVAKHRSVAAVLAVLHGDKKIHVPPGYDDDFRHAFWTFRHARVYDPLQRRLRPLNPMPVELEDEATDTAFLGASVAADVAVEVAEGRMDPITRKPFVVPPSPQKQKGWTPRGRSQGGGGGCIKNGGGGFIKNGAGTGPAKPPPKPIAFANLFAGKKAKTVGRGLNFDAG
;
A
#
# COMPACT_ATOMS: atom_id res chain seq x y z
N MET A 1 9.18 15.22 2.48
CA MET A 1 8.96 16.04 1.27
C MET A 1 7.49 16.46 1.12
N LEU A 2 6.53 15.56 1.11
CA LEU A 2 5.12 15.81 0.74
C LEU A 2 4.23 16.40 1.83
N ARG A 3 4.70 16.50 3.10
CA ARG A 3 3.91 17.01 4.24
C ARG A 3 3.10 18.29 3.99
N PRO A 4 3.61 19.31 3.26
CA PRO A 4 2.86 20.56 3.05
C PRO A 4 1.56 20.40 2.26
N TRP A 5 1.41 19.34 1.46
CA TRP A 5 0.23 19.08 0.63
C TRP A 5 -0.75 18.09 1.25
N LEU A 6 -0.39 17.46 2.38
CA LEU A 6 -1.26 16.52 3.06
C LEU A 6 -2.43 17.26 3.74
N LYS A 7 -3.64 16.86 3.41
CA LYS A 7 -4.88 17.42 3.97
C LYS A 7 -5.63 16.32 4.75
N PRO A 8 -6.05 16.57 5.99
CA PRO A 8 -6.88 15.61 6.71
C PRO A 8 -8.22 15.43 5.99
N VAL A 9 -8.69 14.20 5.88
CA VAL A 9 -9.95 13.86 5.21
C VAL A 9 -10.63 12.67 5.86
N GLN A 10 -11.97 12.70 5.90
CA GLN A 10 -12.80 11.57 6.26
C GLN A 10 -13.21 10.82 4.98
N VAL A 11 -12.93 9.50 4.94
CA VAL A 11 -13.09 8.71 3.69
C VAL A 11 -14.53 8.63 3.19
N GLY A 12 -15.52 8.90 4.02
CA GLY A 12 -16.93 9.00 3.60
C GLY A 12 -17.17 10.02 2.46
N LYS A 13 -16.26 11.02 2.29
CA LYS A 13 -16.24 11.93 1.13
C LYS A 13 -16.21 11.18 -0.21
N TYR A 14 -15.70 9.95 -0.22
CA TYR A 14 -15.47 9.16 -1.41
C TYR A 14 -16.48 8.01 -1.58
N ALA A 15 -17.65 8.10 -0.97
CA ALA A 15 -18.71 7.12 -1.17
C ALA A 15 -19.05 6.94 -2.67
N GLY A 16 -19.25 5.70 -3.10
CA GLY A 16 -19.49 5.34 -4.50
C GLY A 16 -18.23 5.15 -5.34
N LYS A 17 -17.04 5.47 -4.81
CA LYS A 17 -15.76 5.34 -5.50
C LYS A 17 -15.12 3.95 -5.32
N ARG A 18 -14.23 3.60 -6.25
CA ARG A 18 -13.39 2.40 -6.16
C ARG A 18 -12.01 2.80 -5.66
N ALA A 19 -11.41 1.98 -4.79
CA ALA A 19 -10.13 2.29 -4.19
C ALA A 19 -9.18 1.09 -4.25
N ALA A 20 -7.97 1.28 -4.76
CA ALA A 20 -6.90 0.29 -4.62
C ALA A 20 -6.27 0.40 -3.23
N VAL A 21 -5.91 -0.74 -2.67
CA VAL A 21 -5.26 -0.85 -1.37
C VAL A 21 -4.08 -1.79 -1.49
N ASP A 22 -2.91 -1.34 -1.06
CA ASP A 22 -1.75 -2.19 -0.90
C ASP A 22 -2.01 -3.22 0.23
N ALA A 23 -2.01 -4.50 -0.13
CA ALA A 23 -2.26 -5.60 0.78
C ALA A 23 -1.15 -5.77 1.82
N TYR A 24 0.11 -5.54 1.42
CA TYR A 24 1.26 -5.79 2.27
C TYR A 24 1.38 -4.77 3.39
N SER A 25 1.05 -3.50 3.15
CA SER A 25 1.00 -2.50 4.21
C SER A 25 -0.03 -2.85 5.30
N TRP A 26 -1.19 -3.39 4.90
CA TRP A 26 -2.19 -3.86 5.86
C TRP A 26 -1.81 -5.18 6.55
N LEU A 27 -1.20 -6.12 5.82
CA LEU A 27 -0.71 -7.37 6.39
C LEU A 27 0.37 -7.12 7.45
N HIS A 28 1.32 -6.21 7.20
CA HIS A 28 2.33 -5.80 8.18
C HIS A 28 1.69 -5.23 9.44
N LYS A 29 0.78 -4.24 9.30
CA LYS A 29 0.05 -3.67 10.44
C LYS A 29 -0.74 -4.72 11.21
N GLY A 30 -1.39 -5.63 10.50
CA GLY A 30 -2.12 -6.75 11.11
C GLY A 30 -1.20 -7.73 11.84
N ALA A 31 -0.04 -8.03 11.26
CA ALA A 31 0.94 -8.95 11.82
C ALA A 31 1.59 -8.41 13.12
N TYR A 32 1.75 -7.09 13.25
CA TYR A 32 2.21 -6.49 14.51
C TYR A 32 1.29 -6.82 15.69
N SER A 33 -0.02 -6.95 15.48
CA SER A 33 -0.96 -7.30 16.54
C SER A 33 -0.78 -8.73 17.10
N CYS A 34 -0.07 -9.59 16.39
CA CYS A 34 0.24 -10.97 16.80
C CYS A 34 1.72 -11.33 16.60
N ALA A 35 2.60 -10.33 16.70
CA ALA A 35 4.03 -10.49 16.45
C ALA A 35 4.69 -11.49 17.41
N LEU A 36 4.28 -11.52 18.68
CA LEU A 36 4.78 -12.49 19.66
C LEU A 36 4.44 -13.93 19.26
N GLU A 37 3.20 -14.16 18.83
CA GLU A 37 2.73 -15.46 18.38
C GLU A 37 3.44 -15.90 17.10
N LEU A 38 3.65 -14.97 16.16
CA LEU A 38 4.40 -15.23 14.93
C LEU A 38 5.86 -15.53 15.23
N GLY A 39 6.53 -14.71 16.05
CA GLY A 39 7.92 -14.87 16.43
C GLY A 39 8.19 -16.16 17.23
N THR A 40 7.24 -16.60 18.05
CA THR A 40 7.32 -17.85 18.81
C THR A 40 6.69 -19.06 18.10
N ASN A 41 6.23 -18.89 16.87
CA ASN A 41 5.49 -19.89 16.09
C ASN A 41 4.24 -20.45 16.80
N ASN A 42 3.66 -19.71 17.71
CA ASN A 42 2.45 -20.10 18.44
C ASN A 42 1.18 -19.73 17.70
N ARG A 43 0.88 -20.41 16.61
CA ARG A 43 -0.28 -20.15 15.76
C ARG A 43 -1.55 -20.78 16.34
N TRP A 44 -2.00 -20.32 17.49
CA TRP A 44 -3.17 -20.85 18.21
C TRP A 44 -4.46 -20.80 17.37
N TRP A 45 -4.62 -19.86 16.47
CA TRP A 45 -5.79 -19.72 15.59
C TRP A 45 -5.99 -20.90 14.66
N ILE A 46 -4.92 -21.58 14.22
CA ILE A 46 -5.00 -22.80 13.41
C ILE A 46 -5.75 -23.90 14.19
N ARG A 47 -5.39 -24.11 15.46
CA ARG A 47 -6.05 -25.09 16.33
C ARG A 47 -7.52 -24.76 16.59
N GLN A 48 -7.85 -23.46 16.63
CA GLN A 48 -9.23 -22.99 16.83
C GLN A 48 -10.02 -22.85 15.51
N ARG A 49 -9.42 -23.19 14.36
CA ARG A 49 -10.02 -23.03 13.03
C ARG A 49 -10.59 -21.63 12.81
N ARG A 50 -9.83 -20.61 13.19
CA ARG A 50 -10.16 -19.19 13.03
C ARG A 50 -9.18 -18.54 12.07
N ASP A 51 -9.61 -17.47 11.45
CA ASP A 51 -8.70 -16.63 10.69
C ASP A 51 -7.60 -16.05 11.61
N ALA A 52 -6.39 -15.94 11.08
CA ALA A 52 -5.29 -15.31 11.76
C ALA A 52 -5.60 -13.86 12.15
N PRO A 53 -5.02 -13.31 13.24
CA PRO A 53 -5.26 -11.92 13.62
C PRO A 53 -4.96 -10.92 12.50
N TYR A 54 -3.90 -11.11 11.74
CA TYR A 54 -3.56 -10.26 10.59
C TYR A 54 -4.60 -10.34 9.46
N VAL A 55 -5.17 -11.51 9.18
CA VAL A 55 -6.27 -11.66 8.21
C VAL A 55 -7.51 -10.90 8.69
N ARG A 56 -7.89 -11.08 9.95
CA ARG A 56 -9.05 -10.38 10.53
C ARG A 56 -8.88 -8.87 10.50
N TYR A 57 -7.66 -8.38 10.76
CA TYR A 57 -7.36 -6.95 10.65
C TYR A 57 -7.64 -6.44 9.23
N CYS A 58 -7.12 -7.10 8.20
CA CYS A 58 -7.32 -6.70 6.80
C CYS A 58 -8.79 -6.76 6.38
N ILE A 59 -9.49 -7.83 6.73
CA ILE A 59 -10.94 -7.97 6.43
C ILE A 59 -11.75 -6.87 7.13
N HIS A 60 -11.46 -6.56 8.39
CA HIS A 60 -12.14 -5.49 9.11
C HIS A 60 -11.91 -4.12 8.45
N ARG A 61 -10.69 -3.85 7.96
CA ARG A 61 -10.37 -2.62 7.22
C ARG A 61 -11.14 -2.56 5.89
N ALA A 62 -11.20 -3.66 5.15
CA ALA A 62 -11.98 -3.74 3.92
C ALA A 62 -13.49 -3.57 4.15
N GLN A 63 -14.02 -4.16 5.23
CA GLN A 63 -15.41 -3.97 5.65
C GLN A 63 -15.70 -2.53 6.05
N MET A 64 -14.76 -1.85 6.72
CA MET A 64 -14.88 -0.43 7.05
C MET A 64 -14.99 0.43 5.79
N LEU A 65 -14.14 0.25 4.78
CA LEU A 65 -14.26 0.96 3.51
C LEU A 65 -15.61 0.70 2.83
N ARG A 66 -16.05 -0.56 2.80
CA ARG A 66 -17.38 -0.93 2.26
C ARG A 66 -18.51 -0.26 3.04
N HIS A 67 -18.39 -0.10 4.37
CA HIS A 67 -19.35 0.63 5.21
C HIS A 67 -19.46 2.09 4.81
N TYR A 68 -18.35 2.74 4.45
CA TYR A 68 -18.35 4.11 3.92
C TYR A 68 -18.76 4.20 2.45
N GLY A 69 -19.24 3.10 1.85
CA GLY A 69 -19.68 3.07 0.45
C GLY A 69 -18.55 3.02 -0.57
N ILE A 70 -17.32 2.74 -0.15
CA ILE A 70 -16.15 2.61 -1.02
C ILE A 70 -15.99 1.13 -1.41
N THR A 71 -15.71 0.86 -2.69
CA THR A 71 -15.41 -0.50 -3.17
C THR A 71 -13.89 -0.72 -3.12
N PRO A 72 -13.35 -1.48 -2.14
CA PRO A 72 -11.93 -1.74 -2.07
C PRO A 72 -11.52 -2.83 -3.06
N VAL A 73 -10.38 -2.63 -3.73
CA VAL A 73 -9.65 -3.60 -4.54
C VAL A 73 -8.31 -3.83 -3.86
N ILE A 74 -8.09 -5.01 -3.30
CA ILE A 74 -6.89 -5.33 -2.53
C ILE A 74 -5.82 -5.85 -3.50
N VAL A 75 -4.67 -5.17 -3.58
CA VAL A 75 -3.60 -5.49 -4.52
C VAL A 75 -2.44 -6.12 -3.77
N PHE A 76 -2.01 -7.30 -4.22
CA PHE A 76 -0.91 -8.06 -3.64
C PHE A 76 0.33 -7.98 -4.52
N ASP A 77 1.52 -8.00 -3.89
CA ASP A 77 2.77 -8.26 -4.61
C ASP A 77 2.77 -9.66 -5.22
N GLY A 78 3.46 -9.78 -6.33
CA GLY A 78 3.67 -11.02 -7.05
C GLY A 78 5.06 -11.61 -6.88
N ASP A 79 5.73 -11.84 -8.01
CA ASP A 79 7.10 -12.32 -8.05
C ASP A 79 8.09 -11.18 -7.75
N ARG A 80 9.30 -11.56 -7.37
CA ARG A 80 10.36 -10.60 -7.10
C ARG A 80 10.78 -9.86 -8.35
N LEU A 81 10.88 -8.55 -8.25
CA LEU A 81 11.41 -7.73 -9.34
C LEU A 81 12.96 -7.77 -9.28
N PRO A 82 13.64 -8.16 -10.37
CA PRO A 82 15.10 -8.24 -10.40
C PRO A 82 15.82 -6.94 -10.00
N ALA A 83 15.22 -5.79 -10.31
CA ALA A 83 15.74 -4.47 -9.97
C ALA A 83 15.86 -4.19 -8.44
N LYS A 84 15.17 -4.94 -7.56
CA LYS A 84 15.20 -4.79 -6.08
C LYS A 84 16.21 -5.69 -5.34
N GLY A 85 17.04 -6.44 -6.04
CA GLY A 85 17.82 -7.54 -5.45
C GLY A 85 18.78 -7.18 -4.32
N GLY A 86 19.29 -5.95 -4.26
CA GLY A 86 20.25 -5.51 -3.24
C GLY A 86 19.61 -5.22 -1.88
N GLU A 87 18.50 -4.50 -1.88
CA GLU A 87 17.81 -4.04 -0.66
C GLU A 87 17.16 -5.17 0.14
N GLU A 88 16.63 -6.20 -0.55
CA GLU A 88 16.05 -7.36 0.11
C GLU A 88 17.03 -8.13 1.01
N LYS A 89 18.31 -8.17 0.67
CA LYS A 89 19.33 -8.85 1.47
C LYS A 89 19.50 -8.14 2.82
N ASP A 90 19.65 -6.83 2.80
CA ASP A 90 19.83 -6.02 4.01
C ASP A 90 18.60 -6.06 4.92
N ARG A 91 17.40 -6.01 4.32
CA ARG A 91 16.12 -6.18 5.05
C ARG A 91 16.04 -7.56 5.70
N ARG A 92 16.45 -8.64 5.02
CA ARG A 92 16.45 -10.00 5.56
C ARG A 92 17.40 -10.12 6.75
N GLU A 93 18.62 -9.58 6.65
CA GLU A 93 19.60 -9.62 7.73
C GLU A 93 19.10 -8.83 8.96
N ARG A 94 18.54 -7.64 8.77
CA ARG A 94 17.92 -6.85 9.86
C ARG A 94 16.77 -7.59 10.54
N ARG A 95 15.86 -8.22 9.76
CA ARG A 95 14.75 -9.01 10.31
C ARG A 95 15.25 -10.21 11.11
N ALA A 96 16.24 -10.94 10.60
CA ALA A 96 16.84 -12.07 11.32
C ALA A 96 17.45 -11.64 12.66
N GLU A 97 18.13 -10.50 12.70
CA GLU A 97 18.70 -9.95 13.91
C GLU A 97 17.61 -9.53 14.92
N CYS A 98 16.51 -8.92 14.45
CA CYS A 98 15.37 -8.60 15.31
C CYS A 98 14.73 -9.83 15.91
N LEU A 99 14.54 -10.90 15.12
CA LEU A 99 14.03 -12.19 15.64
C LEU A 99 14.95 -12.78 16.70
N ARG A 100 16.27 -12.80 16.48
CA ARG A 100 17.25 -13.28 17.44
C ARG A 100 17.15 -12.48 18.76
N LYS A 101 17.15 -11.16 18.70
CA LYS A 101 16.99 -10.28 19.88
C LYS A 101 15.63 -10.49 20.57
N GLY A 102 14.58 -10.75 19.81
CA GLY A 102 13.27 -11.08 20.36
C GLY A 102 13.29 -12.34 21.22
N HIS A 103 13.95 -13.40 20.76
CA HIS A 103 14.10 -14.63 21.53
C HIS A 103 14.97 -14.45 22.78
N GLU A 104 16.05 -13.66 22.71
CA GLU A 104 16.90 -13.34 23.87
C GLU A 104 16.12 -12.59 24.95
N ARG A 105 15.34 -11.56 24.57
CA ARG A 105 14.48 -10.82 25.50
C ARG A 105 13.42 -11.70 26.13
N LEU A 106 12.82 -12.61 25.34
CA LEU A 106 11.83 -13.54 25.86
C LEU A 106 12.44 -14.50 26.88
N ALA A 107 13.65 -15.01 26.64
CA ALA A 107 14.40 -15.83 27.59
C ALA A 107 14.72 -15.06 28.89
N ALA A 108 14.98 -13.74 28.79
CA ALA A 108 15.16 -12.83 29.93
C ALA A 108 13.84 -12.41 30.61
N ARG A 109 12.69 -12.99 30.22
CA ARG A 109 11.34 -12.66 30.70
C ARG A 109 10.86 -11.22 30.37
N ASP A 110 11.54 -10.52 29.47
CA ASP A 110 11.12 -9.23 28.93
C ASP A 110 10.15 -9.48 27.75
N ARG A 111 8.87 -9.68 28.08
CA ARG A 111 7.83 -9.99 27.07
C ARG A 111 7.53 -8.81 26.15
N ASP A 112 7.52 -7.60 26.70
CA ASP A 112 7.18 -6.40 25.93
C ASP A 112 8.31 -6.06 24.95
N GLY A 113 9.55 -6.10 25.42
CA GLY A 113 10.71 -5.94 24.55
C GLY A 113 10.86 -7.07 23.51
N ALA A 114 10.48 -8.32 23.86
CA ALA A 114 10.43 -9.40 22.88
C ALA A 114 9.37 -9.15 21.81
N THR A 115 8.17 -8.73 22.20
CA THR A 115 7.08 -8.40 21.27
C THR A 115 7.48 -7.27 20.31
N PHE A 116 8.15 -6.23 20.83
CA PHE A 116 8.67 -5.14 20.02
C PHE A 116 9.69 -5.63 18.97
N MET A 117 10.65 -6.45 19.40
CA MET A 117 11.64 -7.02 18.48
C MET A 117 11.00 -7.95 17.44
N PHE A 118 10.07 -8.80 17.86
CA PHE A 118 9.34 -9.66 16.92
C PHE A 118 8.52 -8.84 15.91
N ALA A 119 7.90 -7.73 16.32
CA ALA A 119 7.17 -6.86 15.40
C ALA A 119 8.08 -6.31 14.29
N GLN A 120 9.31 -5.91 14.62
CA GLN A 120 10.30 -5.47 13.63
C GLN A 120 10.89 -6.63 12.80
N GLY A 121 10.86 -7.84 13.33
CA GLY A 121 11.35 -9.04 12.65
C GLY A 121 10.29 -9.78 11.82
N VAL A 122 9.04 -9.34 11.83
CA VAL A 122 7.97 -10.01 11.07
C VAL A 122 8.24 -9.89 9.57
N ASP A 123 8.19 -11.05 8.91
CA ASP A 123 8.19 -11.15 7.45
C ASP A 123 6.83 -11.65 6.97
N ILE A 124 6.24 -10.95 6.01
CA ILE A 124 4.96 -11.37 5.40
C ILE A 124 5.28 -12.42 4.34
N THR A 125 4.90 -13.66 4.64
CA THR A 125 5.15 -14.78 3.73
C THR A 125 4.04 -14.91 2.67
N PRO A 126 4.33 -15.51 1.49
CA PRO A 126 3.30 -15.83 0.50
C PRO A 126 2.14 -16.64 1.07
N ALA A 127 2.39 -17.50 2.05
CA ALA A 127 1.34 -18.27 2.73
C ALA A 127 0.38 -17.35 3.51
N MET A 128 0.88 -16.31 4.18
CA MET A 128 0.05 -15.32 4.89
C MET A 128 -0.79 -14.50 3.90
N ALA A 129 -0.21 -14.10 2.77
CA ALA A 129 -0.94 -13.43 1.70
C ALA A 129 -2.06 -14.32 1.15
N HIS A 130 -1.78 -15.61 0.94
CA HIS A 130 -2.77 -16.58 0.46
C HIS A 130 -3.91 -16.81 1.47
N GLU A 131 -3.63 -16.83 2.79
CA GLU A 131 -4.68 -16.88 3.82
C GLU A 131 -5.62 -15.67 3.71
N LEU A 132 -5.08 -14.47 3.45
CA LEU A 132 -5.90 -13.27 3.23
C LEU A 132 -6.69 -13.38 1.92
N ILE A 133 -6.09 -13.84 0.82
CA ILE A 133 -6.80 -14.05 -0.46
C ILE A 133 -7.99 -15.00 -0.27
N ALA A 134 -7.80 -16.10 0.46
CA ALA A 134 -8.89 -17.04 0.75
C ALA A 134 -10.02 -16.38 1.57
N ALA A 135 -9.69 -15.50 2.51
CA ALA A 135 -10.67 -14.75 3.28
C ALA A 135 -11.40 -13.71 2.43
N LEU A 136 -10.69 -12.97 1.56
CA LEU A 136 -11.29 -12.00 0.65
C LEU A 136 -12.26 -12.66 -0.32
N LYS A 137 -11.90 -13.81 -0.89
CA LYS A 137 -12.82 -14.63 -1.72
C LYS A 137 -14.09 -15.02 -0.97
N ARG A 138 -13.95 -15.45 0.28
CA ARG A 138 -15.09 -15.87 1.13
C ARG A 138 -16.01 -14.68 1.46
N GLU A 139 -15.45 -13.50 1.72
CA GLU A 139 -16.20 -12.29 2.07
C GLU A 139 -16.66 -11.48 0.84
N GLY A 140 -16.33 -11.92 -0.38
CA GLY A 140 -16.71 -11.28 -1.63
C GLY A 140 -16.06 -9.91 -1.83
N PHE A 141 -14.77 -9.78 -1.48
CA PHE A 141 -13.96 -8.62 -1.82
C PHE A 141 -13.18 -8.84 -3.11
N GLU A 142 -12.99 -7.76 -3.85
CA GLU A 142 -12.15 -7.75 -5.04
C GLU A 142 -10.67 -7.70 -4.64
N PHE A 143 -9.85 -8.40 -5.38
CA PHE A 143 -8.40 -8.35 -5.23
C PHE A 143 -7.71 -8.69 -6.55
N ILE A 144 -6.44 -8.30 -6.66
CA ILE A 144 -5.54 -8.65 -7.75
C ILE A 144 -4.19 -9.01 -7.15
N VAL A 145 -3.58 -10.11 -7.61
CA VAL A 145 -2.15 -10.37 -7.37
C VAL A 145 -1.40 -9.80 -8.56
N ALA A 146 -0.52 -8.83 -8.31
CA ALA A 146 0.34 -8.23 -9.33
C ALA A 146 1.29 -9.29 -9.91
N PRO A 147 1.78 -9.12 -11.13
CA PRO A 147 2.84 -9.99 -11.64
C PRO A 147 4.15 -9.82 -10.86
N TYR A 148 4.43 -8.60 -10.41
CA TYR A 148 5.59 -8.18 -9.62
C TYR A 148 5.15 -7.26 -8.49
N GLU A 149 5.49 -5.98 -8.53
CA GLU A 149 5.18 -4.99 -7.50
C GLU A 149 3.70 -4.58 -7.50
N ALA A 150 3.10 -4.55 -6.32
CA ALA A 150 1.74 -4.04 -6.13
C ALA A 150 1.62 -2.58 -6.55
N ASP A 151 2.65 -1.76 -6.32
CA ASP A 151 2.63 -0.33 -6.63
C ASP A 151 2.42 -0.04 -8.12
N ALA A 152 3.15 -0.74 -8.99
CA ALA A 152 2.96 -0.64 -10.43
C ALA A 152 1.55 -1.07 -10.85
N GLN A 153 1.02 -2.13 -10.22
CA GLN A 153 -0.34 -2.63 -10.49
C GLN A 153 -1.40 -1.62 -10.00
N ILE A 154 -1.21 -1.02 -8.84
CA ILE A 154 -2.07 0.04 -8.29
C ILE A 154 -2.07 1.25 -9.23
N ALA A 155 -0.88 1.68 -9.70
CA ALA A 155 -0.75 2.77 -10.66
C ALA A 155 -1.49 2.47 -11.98
N ALA A 156 -1.41 1.23 -12.48
CA ALA A 156 -2.15 0.81 -13.67
C ALA A 156 -3.66 0.90 -13.47
N LEU A 157 -4.18 0.47 -12.30
CA LEU A 157 -5.60 0.59 -11.97
C LEU A 157 -6.03 2.06 -11.83
N ALA A 158 -5.20 2.92 -11.24
CA ALA A 158 -5.46 4.35 -11.14
C ALA A 158 -5.48 5.03 -12.51
N GLN A 159 -4.61 4.64 -13.44
CA GLN A 159 -4.63 5.11 -14.83
C GLN A 159 -5.91 4.69 -15.57
N LEU A 160 -6.42 3.48 -15.34
CA LEU A 160 -7.71 3.04 -15.89
C LEU A 160 -8.85 3.88 -15.30
N GLY A 161 -8.86 4.13 -13.98
CA GLY A 161 -9.85 4.97 -13.32
C GLY A 161 -9.87 6.39 -13.84
N ALA A 162 -8.71 7.00 -14.04
CA ALA A 162 -8.58 8.35 -14.61
C ALA A 162 -9.12 8.45 -16.04
N LYS A 163 -9.14 7.35 -16.80
CA LYS A 163 -9.74 7.26 -18.15
C LYS A 163 -11.24 6.90 -18.12
N GLY A 164 -11.77 6.57 -16.93
CA GLY A 164 -13.14 6.06 -16.80
C GLY A 164 -13.32 4.63 -17.30
N ASP A 165 -12.22 3.87 -17.45
CA ASP A 165 -12.26 2.49 -17.93
C ASP A 165 -12.81 1.55 -16.84
N PRO A 166 -13.57 0.51 -17.22
CA PRO A 166 -14.05 -0.50 -16.29
C PRO A 166 -12.90 -1.20 -15.55
N GLY A 167 -13.06 -1.43 -14.25
CA GLY A 167 -12.06 -2.07 -13.42
C GLY A 167 -10.97 -1.13 -12.89
N GLY A 168 -10.95 0.14 -13.30
CA GLY A 168 -10.08 1.17 -12.74
C GLY A 168 -10.47 1.56 -11.32
N VAL A 169 -9.60 2.33 -10.66
CA VAL A 169 -9.82 2.87 -9.31
C VAL A 169 -9.66 4.38 -9.30
N ASP A 170 -10.43 5.03 -8.45
CA ASP A 170 -10.41 6.49 -8.29
C ASP A 170 -9.40 6.95 -7.23
N ILE A 171 -9.10 6.07 -6.27
CA ILE A 171 -8.37 6.40 -5.05
C ILE A 171 -7.33 5.31 -4.78
N VAL A 172 -6.23 5.69 -4.16
CA VAL A 172 -5.20 4.76 -3.70
C VAL A 172 -5.00 4.92 -2.20
N PHE A 173 -5.11 3.83 -1.43
CA PHE A 173 -4.72 3.77 -0.03
C PHE A 173 -3.38 3.08 0.12
N THR A 174 -2.41 3.80 0.65
CA THR A 174 -1.05 3.28 0.89
C THR A 174 -0.37 3.99 2.06
N GLU A 175 0.76 3.45 2.51
CA GLU A 175 1.71 4.15 3.38
C GLU A 175 2.98 4.54 2.61
N ASP A 176 3.10 4.11 1.35
CA ASP A 176 4.27 4.34 0.53
C ASP A 176 4.11 5.60 -0.34
N SER A 177 5.16 6.42 -0.39
CA SER A 177 5.22 7.61 -1.22
C SER A 177 5.51 7.33 -2.69
N ASP A 178 5.96 6.14 -3.04
CA ASP A 178 6.35 5.78 -4.40
C ASP A 178 5.15 5.80 -5.36
N LEU A 179 3.93 5.60 -4.87
CA LEU A 179 2.72 5.74 -5.68
C LEU A 179 2.50 7.17 -6.20
N VAL A 180 3.06 8.18 -5.53
CA VAL A 180 3.09 9.56 -6.06
C VAL A 180 4.12 9.67 -7.20
N ALA A 181 5.27 8.99 -7.09
CA ALA A 181 6.26 8.90 -8.17
C ALA A 181 5.72 8.12 -9.38
N TYR A 182 4.91 7.09 -9.16
CA TYR A 182 4.16 6.39 -10.24
C TYR A 182 3.09 7.25 -10.91
N GLY A 183 2.73 8.40 -10.34
CA GLY A 183 1.77 9.34 -10.92
C GLY A 183 0.31 9.05 -10.55
N CYS A 184 0.04 8.41 -9.42
CA CYS A 184 -1.32 8.25 -8.92
C CYS A 184 -1.95 9.60 -8.61
N PRO A 185 -3.14 9.94 -9.18
CA PRO A 185 -3.73 11.28 -9.05
C PRO A 185 -4.16 11.63 -7.63
N LEU A 186 -4.66 10.63 -6.88
CA LEU A 186 -5.21 10.79 -5.54
C LEU A 186 -4.74 9.65 -4.65
N VAL A 187 -3.95 10.00 -3.64
CA VAL A 187 -3.39 9.07 -2.66
C VAL A 187 -3.86 9.44 -1.26
N LEU A 188 -4.31 8.45 -0.51
CA LEU A 188 -4.73 8.57 0.88
C LEU A 188 -3.77 7.78 1.77
N PHE A 189 -3.06 8.52 2.63
CA PHE A 189 -2.12 7.97 3.60
C PHE A 189 -2.74 7.84 4.99
N LYS A 190 -2.15 7.02 5.84
CA LYS A 190 -2.45 6.93 7.28
C LYS A 190 -3.93 6.69 7.58
N LEU A 191 -4.58 5.89 6.76
CA LEU A 191 -5.97 5.50 7.03
C LEU A 191 -6.07 4.86 8.42
N ASP A 192 -6.91 5.41 9.30
CA ASP A 192 -7.16 4.92 10.64
C ASP A 192 -8.39 4.00 10.71
N LYS A 193 -8.75 3.54 11.90
CA LYS A 193 -9.90 2.65 12.13
C LYS A 193 -11.26 3.37 12.08
N PHE A 194 -11.26 4.69 12.07
CA PHE A 194 -12.46 5.53 12.01
C PHE A 194 -12.70 6.12 10.62
N GLY A 195 -11.83 5.83 9.66
CA GLY A 195 -11.92 6.36 8.31
C GLY A 195 -11.26 7.74 8.15
N GLU A 196 -10.48 8.20 9.12
CA GLU A 196 -9.65 9.39 8.97
C GLU A 196 -8.38 9.04 8.17
N ALA A 197 -7.99 9.92 7.25
CA ALA A 197 -6.83 9.74 6.40
C ALA A 197 -6.17 11.07 6.05
N GLN A 198 -5.00 11.01 5.41
CA GLN A 198 -4.31 12.18 4.86
C GLN A 198 -4.38 12.13 3.34
N GLU A 199 -5.10 13.06 2.75
CA GLU A 199 -5.28 13.18 1.30
C GLU A 199 -4.10 13.90 0.66
N LEU A 200 -3.64 13.40 -0.47
CA LEU A 200 -2.68 14.07 -1.34
C LEU A 200 -3.20 13.99 -2.78
N LEU A 201 -3.37 15.16 -3.39
CA LEU A 201 -3.64 15.30 -4.81
C LEU A 201 -2.33 15.60 -5.55
N LEU A 202 -1.99 14.80 -6.56
CA LEU A 202 -0.78 15.03 -7.36
C LEU A 202 -0.83 16.37 -8.07
N GLU A 203 -2.00 16.81 -8.52
CA GLU A 203 -2.18 18.12 -9.12
C GLU A 203 -1.81 19.27 -8.18
N ASP A 204 -2.16 19.17 -6.88
CA ASP A 204 -1.77 20.17 -5.87
C ASP A 204 -0.25 20.22 -5.71
N VAL A 205 0.42 19.07 -5.71
CA VAL A 205 1.89 18.98 -5.63
C VAL A 205 2.52 19.70 -6.84
N MET A 206 2.01 19.44 -8.03
CA MET A 206 2.52 20.03 -9.28
C MET A 206 2.17 21.50 -9.44
N ALA A 207 1.09 21.95 -8.81
CA ALA A 207 0.69 23.37 -8.78
C ALA A 207 1.55 24.24 -7.85
N GLY A 208 2.34 23.61 -6.96
CA GLY A 208 3.26 24.29 -6.04
C GLY A 208 2.82 24.24 -4.59
N PRO A 209 3.66 24.74 -3.67
CA PRO A 209 3.37 24.68 -2.24
C PRO A 209 2.18 25.57 -1.86
N PRO A 210 1.34 25.16 -0.89
CA PRO A 210 0.25 25.96 -0.36
C PRO A 210 0.77 27.32 0.14
N ALA A 211 -0.03 28.38 -0.06
CA ALA A 211 0.36 29.75 0.30
C ALA A 211 0.76 29.90 1.77
N GLU A 212 0.10 29.16 2.68
CA GLU A 212 0.41 29.15 4.12
C GLU A 212 1.80 28.56 4.42
N ALA A 213 2.20 27.51 3.68
CA ALA A 213 3.52 26.91 3.79
C ALA A 213 4.63 27.79 3.17
N ALA A 214 4.28 28.62 2.18
CA ALA A 214 5.20 29.60 1.57
C ALA A 214 5.36 30.86 2.43
N ALA A 215 4.31 31.28 3.16
CA ALA A 215 4.31 32.47 4.02
C ALA A 215 5.11 32.29 5.33
N GLY A 216 5.33 31.06 5.78
CA GLY A 216 6.07 30.75 7.01
C GLY A 216 7.57 31.13 7.01
N VAL A 217 8.08 31.71 5.91
CA VAL A 217 9.47 32.16 5.78
C VAL A 217 9.68 33.58 6.30
N ASN A 218 8.62 34.40 6.44
CA ASN A 218 8.72 35.83 6.77
C ASN A 218 8.16 36.24 8.15
N GLY A 219 7.75 35.32 9.01
CA GLY A 219 7.12 35.68 10.28
C GLY A 219 7.47 34.74 11.41
N ALA A 220 8.68 34.81 11.93
CA ALA A 220 9.03 34.13 13.18
C ALA A 220 9.21 35.13 14.30
N ASN A 221 8.13 35.44 15.01
CA ASN A 221 8.21 35.83 16.43
C ASN A 221 6.98 35.21 17.13
N GLY A 222 7.23 34.30 18.06
CA GLY A 222 6.35 33.95 19.14
C GLY A 222 5.82 32.53 19.19
N ALA A 223 6.17 31.88 20.28
CA ALA A 223 5.64 30.67 20.88
C ALA A 223 6.22 29.34 20.37
N GLY A 224 7.19 28.86 21.13
CA GLY A 224 7.72 27.51 21.03
C GLY A 224 6.66 26.46 21.32
N VAL A 225 6.53 25.53 20.38
CA VAL A 225 6.04 24.20 20.63
C VAL A 225 7.20 23.29 20.28
N ASP A 226 7.77 22.68 21.31
CA ASP A 226 8.83 21.69 21.16
C ASP A 226 8.32 20.55 20.28
N GLY A 227 8.75 20.57 19.03
CA GLY A 227 8.54 19.46 18.09
C GLY A 227 9.76 18.57 18.16
N ASP A 228 9.59 17.35 18.66
CA ASP A 228 10.55 16.29 18.58
C ASP A 228 11.06 16.17 17.14
N GLU A 229 12.35 16.39 16.95
CA GLU A 229 13.07 15.99 15.74
C GLU A 229 12.99 14.46 15.66
N LEU A 230 12.08 13.99 14.81
CA LEU A 230 12.10 12.61 14.35
C LEU A 230 13.20 12.55 13.29
N ASP A 231 14.30 11.92 13.65
CA ASP A 231 15.30 11.45 12.70
C ASP A 231 14.57 10.63 11.63
N ASP A 232 14.85 10.95 10.36
CA ASP A 232 14.40 10.20 9.20
C ASP A 232 15.09 8.82 9.18
N ASP A 233 14.64 7.92 10.06
CA ASP A 233 14.91 6.50 9.93
C ASP A 233 13.79 5.93 9.04
N GLU A 234 14.18 5.33 7.94
CA GLU A 234 13.38 4.84 6.82
C GLU A 234 12.40 3.69 7.15
N ASP A 235 12.03 3.49 8.41
CA ASP A 235 11.00 2.52 8.79
C ASP A 235 9.98 3.18 9.72
N GLY A 236 8.94 3.77 9.10
CA GLY A 236 7.85 4.48 9.77
C GLY A 236 7.03 3.64 10.74
N ILE A 237 7.53 3.44 11.97
CA ILE A 237 6.73 2.93 13.08
C ILE A 237 6.74 3.99 14.18
N ALA A 238 5.65 4.75 14.28
CA ALA A 238 5.39 5.59 15.43
C ALA A 238 5.13 4.71 16.66
N VAL A 239 6.10 4.63 17.57
CA VAL A 239 5.92 4.00 18.88
C VAL A 239 5.50 5.06 19.88
N VAL A 240 4.28 4.92 20.42
CA VAL A 240 3.78 5.67 21.57
C VAL A 240 4.30 5.03 22.85
N GLY A 241 5.00 5.84 23.65
CA GLY A 241 4.97 5.76 25.11
C GLY A 241 6.14 5.13 25.81
N GLY A 242 6.83 5.92 26.65
CA GLY A 242 7.50 5.42 27.83
C GLY A 242 8.67 6.25 28.38
N ALA A 243 8.33 7.18 29.30
CA ALA A 243 9.11 7.61 30.49
C ALA A 243 10.54 8.16 30.41
N ARG A 244 10.59 9.48 30.60
CA ARG A 244 11.51 10.32 31.42
C ARG A 244 12.90 9.77 31.79
N GLY A 245 13.91 10.45 31.25
CA GLY A 245 15.22 10.60 31.89
C GLY A 245 15.78 12.00 31.64
N LYS A 246 15.72 12.87 32.65
CA LYS A 246 16.35 14.21 32.64
C LYS A 246 17.87 14.08 32.57
N LYS A 247 18.51 14.73 31.62
CA LYS A 247 19.91 15.21 31.77
C LYS A 247 19.99 16.70 31.41
N LYS A 248 20.48 17.48 32.38
CA LYS A 248 20.85 18.88 32.27
C LYS A 248 22.21 19.02 31.55
N GLY A 249 22.37 20.08 30.79
CA GLY A 249 23.64 20.78 30.74
C GLY A 249 24.13 21.14 29.34
N GLY A 250 24.30 22.43 29.08
CA GLY A 250 25.26 22.93 28.11
C GLY A 250 24.69 23.88 27.05
N ALA A 251 24.59 25.17 27.38
CA ALA A 251 24.35 26.24 26.40
C ALA A 251 25.57 26.38 25.47
N GLY A 252 25.40 25.97 24.21
CA GLY A 252 26.33 26.26 23.12
C GLY A 252 25.55 26.93 22.00
N ALA A 253 25.80 28.23 21.77
CA ALA A 253 25.18 28.98 20.69
C ALA A 253 25.56 28.40 19.33
N ALA A 254 24.65 27.62 18.74
CA ALA A 254 24.79 27.12 17.37
C ALA A 254 24.45 28.26 16.39
N ARG A 255 25.45 28.74 15.68
CA ARG A 255 25.30 29.64 14.53
C ARG A 255 24.46 28.96 13.45
N SER A 256 23.23 29.40 13.26
CA SER A 256 22.35 28.99 12.17
C SER A 256 22.95 29.38 10.82
N LYS A 257 23.23 28.37 9.97
CA LYS A 257 23.57 28.59 8.56
C LYS A 257 22.31 29.03 7.81
N PRO A 258 22.36 30.02 6.92
CA PRO A 258 21.23 30.41 6.09
C PRO A 258 21.07 29.38 4.96
N GLY A 259 20.16 28.47 5.11
CA GLY A 259 19.71 27.54 4.06
C GLY A 259 18.20 27.59 4.02
N ALA A 260 17.63 27.98 2.88
CA ALA A 260 16.20 28.15 2.66
C ALA A 260 15.38 26.96 3.18
N LYS A 261 14.58 27.20 4.22
CA LYS A 261 13.72 26.20 4.90
C LYS A 261 12.28 26.21 4.33
N GLY A 262 12.12 26.36 3.01
CA GLY A 262 10.82 26.31 2.38
C GLY A 262 10.49 24.91 1.81
N PRO A 263 9.20 24.61 1.58
CA PRO A 263 8.79 23.44 0.84
C PRO A 263 9.37 23.47 -0.58
N LEU A 264 9.53 22.29 -1.19
CA LEU A 264 9.98 22.19 -2.58
C LEU A 264 8.88 22.76 -3.51
N ASN A 265 9.26 23.31 -4.66
CA ASN A 265 8.34 23.91 -5.61
C ASN A 265 8.44 23.19 -6.95
N PHE A 266 7.31 22.68 -7.45
CA PHE A 266 7.19 21.91 -8.68
C PHE A 266 6.41 22.64 -9.79
N VAL A 267 6.12 23.94 -9.63
CA VAL A 267 5.44 24.74 -10.65
C VAL A 267 6.19 24.68 -11.98
N GLY A 268 5.48 24.32 -13.04
CA GLY A 268 6.04 24.18 -14.38
C GLY A 268 6.90 22.94 -14.60
N TRP A 269 6.89 21.99 -13.67
CA TRP A 269 7.53 20.69 -13.87
C TRP A 269 6.58 19.76 -14.62
N LYS A 270 7.17 18.88 -15.47
CA LYS A 270 6.47 17.70 -15.98
C LYS A 270 6.58 16.59 -14.94
N HIS A 271 5.63 15.65 -14.95
CA HIS A 271 5.69 14.49 -14.06
C HIS A 271 6.99 13.67 -14.24
N GLU A 272 7.54 13.61 -15.45
CA GLU A 272 8.82 12.95 -15.71
C GLU A 272 9.97 13.58 -14.93
N GLN A 273 10.02 14.91 -14.83
CA GLN A 273 11.04 15.61 -14.03
C GLN A 273 10.86 15.37 -12.53
N PHE A 274 9.61 15.24 -12.09
CA PHE A 274 9.31 14.84 -10.71
C PHE A 274 9.79 13.42 -10.42
N LEU A 275 9.56 12.48 -11.33
CA LEU A 275 10.08 11.11 -11.24
C LEU A 275 11.61 11.07 -11.28
N GLU A 276 12.26 11.83 -12.17
CA GLU A 276 13.73 11.97 -12.22
C GLU A 276 14.30 12.43 -10.86
N LEU A 277 13.61 13.39 -10.21
CA LEU A 277 13.96 13.82 -8.87
C LEU A 277 13.83 12.70 -7.84
N CYS A 278 12.73 11.95 -7.87
CA CYS A 278 12.50 10.83 -6.94
C CYS A 278 13.62 9.79 -7.07
N VAL A 279 13.93 9.36 -8.29
CA VAL A 279 14.99 8.39 -8.55
C VAL A 279 16.37 8.92 -8.12
N LEU A 280 16.70 10.19 -8.45
CA LEU A 280 17.98 10.81 -8.07
C LEU A 280 18.13 10.96 -6.55
N SER A 281 17.03 11.08 -5.83
CA SER A 281 17.01 11.22 -4.36
C SER A 281 17.20 9.90 -3.63
N GLY A 282 17.13 8.79 -4.35
CA GLY A 282 17.12 7.43 -3.85
C GLY A 282 15.72 6.83 -3.82
N CYS A 283 15.59 5.61 -4.29
CA CYS A 283 14.38 4.80 -4.33
C CYS A 283 14.74 3.32 -4.17
N ASP A 284 13.75 2.45 -4.09
CA ASP A 284 13.93 1.00 -3.94
C ASP A 284 14.76 0.35 -5.08
N PHE A 285 14.85 1.01 -6.23
CA PHE A 285 15.58 0.51 -7.39
C PHE A 285 17.00 1.10 -7.54
N LEU A 286 17.29 2.23 -6.88
CA LEU A 286 18.57 2.91 -6.98
C LEU A 286 18.88 3.72 -5.71
N PRO A 287 19.98 3.43 -4.99
CA PRO A 287 20.41 4.28 -3.89
C PRO A 287 20.87 5.64 -4.40
N ASN A 288 20.67 6.70 -3.61
CA ASN A 288 21.10 8.01 -3.97
C ASN A 288 22.64 8.15 -3.99
N ILE A 289 23.15 9.07 -4.78
CA ILE A 289 24.56 9.45 -4.74
C ILE A 289 24.84 10.11 -3.38
N ARG A 290 25.90 9.67 -2.70
CA ARG A 290 26.28 10.19 -1.37
C ARG A 290 26.37 11.71 -1.36
N GLY A 291 25.55 12.34 -0.51
CA GLY A 291 25.46 13.78 -0.39
C GLY A 291 24.51 14.47 -1.38
N ILE A 292 23.79 13.72 -2.22
CA ILE A 292 22.71 14.18 -3.07
C ILE A 292 21.38 13.66 -2.51
N GLY A 293 20.87 14.31 -1.50
CA GLY A 293 19.51 14.07 -1.00
C GLY A 293 18.50 14.97 -1.72
N ILE A 294 17.22 14.79 -1.40
CA ILE A 294 16.05 15.38 -2.07
C ILE A 294 16.17 16.89 -2.35
N LYS A 295 16.71 17.71 -1.45
CA LYS A 295 16.83 19.16 -1.64
C LYS A 295 17.87 19.52 -2.70
N LYS A 296 19.01 18.81 -2.71
CA LYS A 296 20.06 19.02 -3.73
C LYS A 296 19.61 18.50 -5.08
N ALA A 297 19.01 17.32 -5.10
CA ALA A 297 18.42 16.74 -6.30
C ALA A 297 17.39 17.68 -6.92
N HIS A 298 16.46 18.23 -6.12
CA HIS A 298 15.48 19.22 -6.57
C HIS A 298 16.16 20.46 -7.19
N ALA A 299 17.16 21.04 -6.51
CA ALA A 299 17.88 22.22 -7.02
C ALA A 299 18.59 21.93 -8.35
N LEU A 300 19.17 20.73 -8.50
CA LEU A 300 19.83 20.31 -9.73
C LEU A 300 18.83 20.12 -10.87
N VAL A 301 17.74 19.38 -10.67
CA VAL A 301 16.71 19.14 -11.69
C VAL A 301 16.02 20.46 -12.04
N ALA A 302 15.71 21.34 -11.06
CA ALA A 302 15.14 22.66 -11.30
C ALA A 302 16.02 23.52 -12.20
N LYS A 303 17.35 23.47 -11.99
CA LYS A 303 18.32 24.25 -12.75
C LYS A 303 18.57 23.71 -14.15
N HIS A 304 18.76 22.41 -14.26
CA HIS A 304 19.23 21.78 -15.48
C HIS A 304 18.12 21.16 -16.33
N ARG A 305 16.92 20.96 -15.75
CA ARG A 305 15.69 20.50 -16.43
C ARG A 305 15.75 19.10 -17.06
N SER A 306 16.86 18.40 -16.98
CA SER A 306 17.09 17.07 -17.55
C SER A 306 18.07 16.31 -16.68
N VAL A 307 17.82 15.07 -16.39
CA VAL A 307 18.71 14.21 -15.60
C VAL A 307 20.07 14.02 -16.31
N ALA A 308 20.09 13.91 -17.62
CA ALA A 308 21.35 13.79 -18.36
C ALA A 308 22.28 14.98 -18.12
N ALA A 309 21.73 16.21 -18.12
CA ALA A 309 22.50 17.42 -17.77
C ALA A 309 22.90 17.44 -16.29
N VAL A 310 22.06 16.95 -15.40
CA VAL A 310 22.38 16.83 -13.95
C VAL A 310 23.55 15.84 -13.77
N LEU A 311 23.49 14.65 -14.36
CA LEU A 311 24.54 13.63 -14.24
C LEU A 311 25.88 14.14 -14.82
N ALA A 312 25.86 14.84 -15.95
CA ALA A 312 27.07 15.46 -16.52
C ALA A 312 27.71 16.47 -15.54
N VAL A 313 26.90 17.27 -14.84
CA VAL A 313 27.39 18.20 -13.79
C VAL A 313 27.95 17.43 -12.59
N LEU A 314 27.30 16.36 -12.15
CA LEU A 314 27.75 15.55 -11.02
C LEU A 314 29.07 14.83 -11.32
N HIS A 315 29.25 14.30 -12.54
CA HIS A 315 30.53 13.73 -13.00
C HIS A 315 31.66 14.76 -13.07
N GLY A 316 31.33 16.02 -13.37
CA GLY A 316 32.31 17.12 -13.40
C GLY A 316 32.73 17.64 -12.02
N ASP A 317 31.97 17.38 -10.96
CA ASP A 317 32.29 17.85 -9.61
C ASP A 317 33.22 16.90 -8.88
N LYS A 318 34.49 17.28 -8.74
CA LYS A 318 35.51 16.49 -8.02
C LYS A 318 35.20 16.17 -6.56
N LYS A 319 34.18 16.82 -5.95
CA LYS A 319 33.75 16.58 -4.57
C LYS A 319 32.68 15.52 -4.46
N ILE A 320 32.09 15.13 -5.58
CA ILE A 320 30.99 14.14 -5.64
C ILE A 320 31.53 12.87 -6.29
N HIS A 321 31.37 11.77 -5.59
CA HIS A 321 31.71 10.45 -6.15
C HIS A 321 30.46 9.85 -6.74
N VAL A 322 30.37 9.84 -8.08
CA VAL A 322 29.32 9.12 -8.80
C VAL A 322 29.78 7.66 -8.97
N PRO A 323 29.01 6.67 -8.53
CA PRO A 323 29.38 5.27 -8.69
C PRO A 323 29.54 4.90 -10.18
N PRO A 324 30.47 3.97 -10.52
CA PRO A 324 30.56 3.45 -11.88
C PRO A 324 29.25 2.80 -12.31
N GLY A 325 28.77 3.10 -13.52
CA GLY A 325 27.52 2.54 -14.05
C GLY A 325 26.25 3.22 -13.58
N TYR A 326 26.34 4.24 -12.69
CA TYR A 326 25.18 4.90 -12.11
C TYR A 326 24.20 5.46 -13.17
N ASP A 327 24.70 5.92 -14.30
CA ASP A 327 23.84 6.49 -15.37
C ASP A 327 22.93 5.42 -16.00
N ASP A 328 23.43 4.20 -16.16
CA ASP A 328 22.66 3.07 -16.65
C ASP A 328 21.70 2.56 -15.56
N ASP A 329 22.14 2.46 -14.33
CA ASP A 329 21.32 2.09 -13.19
C ASP A 329 20.18 3.10 -12.99
N PHE A 330 20.46 4.41 -13.14
CA PHE A 330 19.43 5.45 -13.10
C PHE A 330 18.38 5.25 -14.20
N ARG A 331 18.83 4.96 -15.42
CA ARG A 331 17.93 4.70 -16.56
C ARG A 331 17.06 3.48 -16.32
N HIS A 332 17.63 2.38 -15.80
CA HIS A 332 16.89 1.18 -15.43
C HIS A 332 15.85 1.46 -14.33
N ALA A 333 16.21 2.19 -13.27
CA ALA A 333 15.29 2.57 -12.22
C ALA A 333 14.15 3.47 -12.75
N PHE A 334 14.45 4.46 -13.56
CA PHE A 334 13.46 5.32 -14.21
C PHE A 334 12.50 4.52 -15.11
N TRP A 335 13.02 3.61 -15.91
CA TRP A 335 12.22 2.73 -16.77
C TRP A 335 11.40 1.73 -15.97
N THR A 336 11.88 1.28 -14.81
CA THR A 336 11.12 0.42 -13.91
C THR A 336 9.85 1.12 -13.45
N PHE A 337 9.92 2.37 -13.00
CA PHE A 337 8.72 3.15 -12.67
C PHE A 337 7.79 3.34 -13.87
N ARG A 338 8.32 3.52 -15.05
CA ARG A 338 7.54 3.87 -16.25
C ARG A 338 6.95 2.65 -16.95
N HIS A 339 7.66 1.53 -16.99
CA HIS A 339 7.38 0.42 -17.88
C HIS A 339 7.28 -0.93 -17.15
N ALA A 340 7.17 -0.94 -15.81
CA ALA A 340 6.93 -2.16 -15.05
C ALA A 340 5.80 -3.00 -15.66
N ARG A 341 5.95 -4.32 -15.62
CA ARG A 341 4.91 -5.23 -16.11
C ARG A 341 3.75 -5.28 -15.15
N VAL A 342 2.54 -5.07 -15.67
CA VAL A 342 1.30 -5.09 -14.91
C VAL A 342 0.30 -6.04 -15.56
N TYR A 343 -0.63 -6.56 -14.78
CA TYR A 343 -1.75 -7.33 -15.30
C TYR A 343 -2.87 -6.39 -15.73
N ASP A 344 -3.31 -6.54 -16.98
CA ASP A 344 -4.46 -5.82 -17.51
C ASP A 344 -5.74 -6.66 -17.27
N PRO A 345 -6.64 -6.23 -16.38
CA PRO A 345 -7.84 -7.01 -16.07
C PRO A 345 -8.85 -7.06 -17.23
N LEU A 346 -8.79 -6.10 -18.17
CA LEU A 346 -9.67 -6.07 -19.34
C LEU A 346 -9.19 -7.02 -20.42
N GLN A 347 -7.88 -7.01 -20.71
CA GLN A 347 -7.27 -7.85 -21.72
C GLN A 347 -6.86 -9.24 -21.19
N ARG A 348 -6.84 -9.41 -19.85
CA ARG A 348 -6.47 -10.64 -19.14
C ARG A 348 -5.06 -11.14 -19.52
N ARG A 349 -4.11 -10.22 -19.62
CA ARG A 349 -2.70 -10.49 -19.97
C ARG A 349 -1.77 -9.47 -19.34
N LEU A 350 -0.47 -9.73 -19.36
CA LEU A 350 0.51 -8.73 -18.98
C LEU A 350 0.67 -7.66 -20.08
N ARG A 351 0.90 -6.45 -19.63
CA ARG A 351 1.35 -5.32 -20.46
C ARG A 351 2.34 -4.45 -19.67
N PRO A 352 3.14 -3.62 -20.33
CA PRO A 352 3.86 -2.56 -19.63
C PRO A 352 2.86 -1.52 -19.07
N LEU A 353 3.24 -0.86 -17.97
CA LEU A 353 2.43 0.20 -17.34
C LEU A 353 2.15 1.34 -18.32
N ASN A 354 3.18 1.82 -19.01
CA ASN A 354 3.07 2.73 -20.17
C ASN A 354 3.68 2.08 -21.41
N PRO A 355 3.36 2.57 -22.62
CA PRO A 355 3.97 2.06 -23.85
C PRO A 355 5.49 2.03 -23.76
N MET A 356 6.10 0.97 -24.27
CA MET A 356 7.55 0.83 -24.25
C MET A 356 8.17 1.90 -25.16
N PRO A 357 9.29 2.54 -24.78
CA PRO A 357 10.05 3.38 -25.67
C PRO A 357 10.80 2.53 -26.70
N VAL A 358 11.12 3.13 -27.85
CA VAL A 358 11.77 2.41 -28.97
C VAL A 358 13.07 1.74 -28.53
N GLU A 359 13.81 2.36 -27.61
CA GLU A 359 15.06 1.82 -27.05
C GLU A 359 14.87 0.52 -26.27
N LEU A 360 13.66 0.23 -25.77
CA LEU A 360 13.32 -0.99 -25.05
C LEU A 360 12.53 -1.99 -25.91
N GLU A 361 12.15 -1.62 -27.13
CA GLU A 361 11.48 -2.52 -28.09
C GLU A 361 12.48 -3.34 -28.89
N ASP A 362 13.76 -2.93 -28.95
CA ASP A 362 14.82 -3.69 -29.59
C ASP A 362 15.06 -5.02 -28.86
N GLU A 363 14.97 -6.14 -29.57
CA GLU A 363 15.21 -7.48 -29.02
C GLU A 363 16.62 -7.63 -28.42
N ALA A 364 17.58 -6.80 -28.84
CA ALA A 364 18.93 -6.78 -28.31
C ALA A 364 19.00 -6.10 -26.90
N THR A 365 17.98 -5.34 -26.51
CA THR A 365 17.97 -4.63 -25.22
C THR A 365 17.57 -5.55 -24.09
N ASP A 366 18.43 -5.69 -23.08
CA ASP A 366 18.12 -6.46 -21.88
C ASP A 366 17.03 -5.77 -21.06
N THR A 367 15.82 -6.33 -21.04
CA THR A 367 14.67 -5.89 -20.24
C THR A 367 14.43 -6.77 -19.03
N ALA A 368 15.38 -7.62 -18.65
CA ALA A 368 15.25 -8.54 -17.51
C ALA A 368 14.98 -7.80 -16.19
N PHE A 369 15.46 -6.55 -16.05
CA PHE A 369 15.18 -5.72 -14.86
C PHE A 369 13.68 -5.42 -14.68
N LEU A 370 12.85 -5.44 -15.75
CA LEU A 370 11.39 -5.30 -15.67
C LEU A 370 10.67 -6.62 -15.30
N GLY A 371 11.42 -7.70 -15.12
CA GLY A 371 10.89 -9.02 -14.90
C GLY A 371 10.50 -9.75 -16.20
N ALA A 372 10.37 -11.07 -16.12
CA ALA A 372 10.02 -11.91 -17.26
C ALA A 372 8.56 -11.69 -17.73
N SER A 373 8.33 -11.83 -19.03
CA SER A 373 6.97 -11.98 -19.54
C SER A 373 6.46 -13.39 -19.26
N VAL A 374 5.19 -13.52 -18.92
CA VAL A 374 4.54 -14.82 -18.73
C VAL A 374 3.34 -14.96 -19.67
N ALA A 375 2.98 -16.19 -20.00
CA ALA A 375 1.83 -16.49 -20.83
C ALA A 375 0.53 -15.96 -20.19
N ALA A 376 -0.46 -15.60 -21.01
CA ALA A 376 -1.68 -14.96 -20.56
C ALA A 376 -2.49 -15.82 -19.57
N ASP A 377 -2.53 -17.14 -19.79
CA ASP A 377 -3.17 -18.09 -18.87
C ASP A 377 -2.50 -18.10 -17.50
N VAL A 378 -1.17 -18.15 -17.45
CA VAL A 378 -0.40 -18.06 -16.19
C VAL A 378 -0.64 -16.72 -15.50
N ALA A 379 -0.65 -15.61 -16.24
CA ALA A 379 -0.93 -14.29 -15.70
C ALA A 379 -2.31 -14.21 -15.03
N VAL A 380 -3.32 -14.83 -15.64
CA VAL A 380 -4.68 -14.93 -15.08
C VAL A 380 -4.71 -15.76 -13.80
N GLU A 381 -4.06 -16.94 -13.81
CA GLU A 381 -4.02 -17.82 -12.63
C GLU A 381 -3.36 -17.12 -11.42
N VAL A 382 -2.29 -16.36 -11.67
CA VAL A 382 -1.62 -15.54 -10.65
C VAL A 382 -2.54 -14.42 -10.19
N ALA A 383 -3.04 -13.59 -11.12
CA ALA A 383 -3.84 -12.41 -10.78
C ALA A 383 -5.11 -12.74 -9.99
N GLU A 384 -5.73 -13.89 -10.25
CA GLU A 384 -6.91 -14.37 -9.54
C GLU A 384 -6.55 -15.19 -8.28
N GLY A 385 -5.27 -15.24 -7.87
CA GLY A 385 -4.81 -15.92 -6.67
C GLY A 385 -5.12 -17.42 -6.66
N ARG A 386 -4.97 -18.08 -7.79
CA ARG A 386 -5.05 -19.55 -7.92
C ARG A 386 -3.67 -20.19 -7.99
N MET A 387 -2.66 -19.43 -8.41
CA MET A 387 -1.28 -19.86 -8.57
C MET A 387 -0.35 -18.95 -7.75
N ASP A 388 0.63 -19.54 -7.10
CA ASP A 388 1.70 -18.83 -6.40
C ASP A 388 2.55 -18.05 -7.43
N PRO A 389 2.74 -16.73 -7.27
CA PRO A 389 3.45 -15.90 -8.23
C PRO A 389 4.93 -16.27 -8.39
N ILE A 390 5.57 -16.79 -7.33
CA ILE A 390 7.00 -17.10 -7.29
C ILE A 390 7.26 -18.50 -7.80
N THR A 391 6.57 -19.49 -7.24
CA THR A 391 6.82 -20.92 -7.53
C THR A 391 6.08 -21.42 -8.75
N ARG A 392 5.10 -20.66 -9.26
CA ARG A 392 4.20 -21.03 -10.38
C ARG A 392 3.45 -22.34 -10.12
N LYS A 393 3.23 -22.69 -8.85
CA LYS A 393 2.43 -23.85 -8.45
C LYS A 393 1.05 -23.42 -8.01
N PRO A 394 0.01 -24.23 -8.28
CA PRO A 394 -1.32 -23.97 -7.74
C PRO A 394 -1.28 -23.89 -6.21
N PHE A 395 -2.00 -22.94 -5.63
CA PHE A 395 -2.18 -22.91 -4.19
C PHE A 395 -3.02 -24.11 -3.75
N VAL A 396 -2.49 -24.89 -2.82
CA VAL A 396 -3.26 -25.94 -2.16
C VAL A 396 -4.23 -25.26 -1.18
N VAL A 397 -5.50 -25.19 -1.57
CA VAL A 397 -6.56 -24.70 -0.67
C VAL A 397 -6.73 -25.74 0.43
N PRO A 398 -6.44 -25.42 1.69
CA PRO A 398 -6.78 -26.35 2.77
C PRO A 398 -8.30 -26.58 2.76
N PRO A 399 -8.78 -27.81 3.00
CA PRO A 399 -10.20 -28.10 2.96
C PRO A 399 -10.94 -27.12 3.89
N SER A 400 -11.93 -26.42 3.34
CA SER A 400 -12.77 -25.50 4.11
C SER A 400 -13.25 -26.22 5.37
N PRO A 401 -13.22 -25.57 6.55
CA PRO A 401 -13.79 -26.15 7.73
C PRO A 401 -15.24 -26.50 7.42
N GLN A 402 -15.53 -27.81 7.35
CA GLN A 402 -16.89 -28.28 7.10
C GLN A 402 -17.79 -27.59 8.10
N LYS A 403 -18.78 -26.86 7.61
CA LYS A 403 -19.88 -26.38 8.47
C LYS A 403 -20.38 -27.62 9.19
N GLN A 404 -20.11 -27.73 10.48
CA GLN A 404 -20.67 -28.77 11.31
C GLN A 404 -22.21 -28.66 11.17
N LYS A 405 -22.82 -29.62 10.48
CA LYS A 405 -24.24 -29.76 10.47
C LYS A 405 -24.72 -29.88 11.90
N GLY A 406 -25.49 -28.87 12.35
CA GLY A 406 -26.46 -29.01 13.41
C GLY A 406 -25.91 -29.37 14.78
N TRP A 407 -25.47 -28.38 15.56
CA TRP A 407 -25.70 -28.44 16.99
C TRP A 407 -27.20 -28.19 17.21
N THR A 408 -28.00 -29.26 17.30
CA THR A 408 -29.36 -29.22 17.85
C THR A 408 -29.21 -29.16 19.37
N PRO A 409 -29.83 -28.19 20.06
CA PRO A 409 -29.88 -28.22 21.52
C PRO A 409 -30.58 -29.51 21.95
N ARG A 410 -29.87 -30.32 22.73
CA ARG A 410 -30.50 -31.49 23.38
C ARG A 410 -31.71 -31.02 24.15
N GLY A 411 -32.87 -31.56 23.78
CA GLY A 411 -34.12 -31.33 24.44
C GLY A 411 -33.98 -31.56 25.94
N ARG A 412 -34.44 -30.61 26.71
CA ARG A 412 -34.58 -30.68 28.17
C ARG A 412 -35.57 -31.78 28.48
N SER A 413 -35.10 -32.88 29.05
CA SER A 413 -35.98 -33.91 29.61
C SER A 413 -36.85 -33.27 30.67
N GLN A 414 -38.13 -33.44 30.55
CA GLN A 414 -39.15 -33.17 31.58
C GLN A 414 -38.88 -34.07 32.77
N GLY A 415 -38.59 -33.46 33.92
CA GLY A 415 -38.65 -34.05 35.24
C GLY A 415 -39.44 -33.11 36.12
N GLY A 416 -40.61 -33.58 36.57
CA GLY A 416 -41.58 -32.82 37.29
C GLY A 416 -41.19 -32.56 38.75
N GLY A 417 -41.88 -31.59 39.39
CA GLY A 417 -41.85 -31.41 40.85
C GLY A 417 -42.08 -29.94 41.23
N GLY A 418 -43.26 -29.69 41.75
CA GLY A 418 -43.93 -28.47 42.16
C GLY A 418 -43.22 -27.49 43.07
N GLY A 419 -43.75 -26.27 43.13
CA GLY A 419 -43.44 -25.26 44.11
C GLY A 419 -43.89 -23.86 43.68
N CYS A 420 -45.13 -23.51 44.04
CA CYS A 420 -45.66 -22.13 43.96
C CYS A 420 -44.94 -21.19 44.90
N ILE A 421 -44.57 -20.00 44.40
CA ILE A 421 -44.64 -18.76 45.18
C ILE A 421 -44.99 -17.61 44.24
N LYS A 422 -46.09 -16.88 44.56
CA LYS A 422 -46.56 -15.63 43.95
C LYS A 422 -45.82 -14.44 44.59
N ASN A 423 -45.59 -13.40 43.78
CA ASN A 423 -45.76 -11.95 43.99
C ASN A 423 -44.89 -11.25 42.93
N GLY A 424 -45.24 -10.25 42.18
CA GLY A 424 -46.27 -9.24 42.21
C GLY A 424 -45.72 -8.01 41.51
N GLY A 425 -46.43 -7.53 40.50
CA GLY A 425 -46.48 -6.08 40.24
C GLY A 425 -45.55 -5.49 39.15
N GLY A 426 -46.13 -5.06 38.07
CA GLY A 426 -45.88 -3.71 37.55
C GLY A 426 -45.27 -3.54 36.18
N GLY A 427 -46.07 -3.10 35.20
CA GLY A 427 -45.64 -2.10 34.25
C GLY A 427 -45.41 -2.55 32.79
N PHE A 428 -46.45 -2.49 31.99
CA PHE A 428 -46.42 -2.53 30.51
C PHE A 428 -45.82 -1.25 29.95
N ILE A 429 -44.86 -1.37 28.97
CA ILE A 429 -44.79 -0.47 27.82
C ILE A 429 -44.53 -1.33 26.57
N LYS A 430 -45.50 -1.33 25.67
CA LYS A 430 -45.39 -1.83 24.30
C LYS A 430 -44.69 -0.75 23.45
N ASN A 431 -43.62 -1.07 22.78
CA ASN A 431 -43.28 -0.43 21.53
C ASN A 431 -42.91 -1.50 20.51
N GLY A 432 -43.80 -1.66 19.56
CA GLY A 432 -43.60 -2.51 18.39
C GLY A 432 -42.77 -1.78 17.35
N ALA A 433 -41.75 -2.44 16.84
CA ALA A 433 -41.16 -2.16 15.54
C ALA A 433 -40.86 -3.50 14.88
N GLY A 434 -41.61 -3.80 13.85
CA GLY A 434 -41.48 -5.02 13.05
C GLY A 434 -40.16 -5.05 12.32
N THR A 435 -39.36 -6.06 12.57
CA THR A 435 -38.22 -6.43 11.73
C THR A 435 -38.67 -7.46 10.72
N GLY A 436 -38.85 -7.03 9.47
CA GLY A 436 -39.00 -7.94 8.33
C GLY A 436 -37.72 -8.78 8.14
N PRO A 437 -37.81 -9.94 7.46
CA PRO A 437 -36.67 -10.82 7.30
C PRO A 437 -35.56 -10.16 6.49
N ALA A 438 -34.34 -10.23 7.02
CA ALA A 438 -33.14 -9.71 6.39
C ALA A 438 -32.94 -10.36 5.00
N LYS A 439 -32.75 -9.54 3.97
CA LYS A 439 -32.39 -10.02 2.64
C LYS A 439 -31.11 -10.86 2.70
N PRO A 440 -31.03 -11.99 1.97
CA PRO A 440 -29.82 -12.79 1.92
C PRO A 440 -28.67 -11.96 1.32
N PRO A 441 -27.41 -12.17 1.77
CA PRO A 441 -26.26 -11.47 1.25
C PRO A 441 -26.10 -11.75 -0.26
N PRO A 442 -25.64 -10.78 -1.05
CA PRO A 442 -25.41 -10.97 -2.49
C PRO A 442 -24.39 -12.09 -2.71
N LYS A 443 -24.62 -12.91 -3.73
CA LYS A 443 -23.70 -13.98 -4.12
C LYS A 443 -22.34 -13.40 -4.53
N PRO A 444 -21.21 -14.06 -4.23
CA PRO A 444 -19.88 -13.58 -4.65
C PRO A 444 -19.85 -13.46 -6.18
N ILE A 445 -19.53 -12.29 -6.67
CA ILE A 445 -19.32 -12.03 -8.10
C ILE A 445 -17.87 -12.40 -8.39
N ALA A 446 -17.63 -13.48 -9.14
CA ALA A 446 -16.30 -13.75 -9.66
C ALA A 446 -15.89 -12.62 -10.61
N PHE A 447 -14.61 -12.22 -10.58
CA PHE A 447 -14.05 -11.15 -11.41
C PHE A 447 -14.40 -11.29 -12.90
N ALA A 448 -14.52 -12.53 -13.39
CA ALA A 448 -14.97 -12.85 -14.75
C ALA A 448 -16.39 -12.36 -15.10
N ASN A 449 -17.27 -12.12 -14.13
CA ASN A 449 -18.66 -11.71 -14.36
C ASN A 449 -18.85 -10.18 -14.36
N LEU A 450 -17.88 -9.40 -13.87
CA LEU A 450 -17.93 -7.93 -13.89
C LEU A 450 -17.81 -7.36 -15.32
N PHE A 451 -17.17 -8.10 -16.23
CA PHE A 451 -16.91 -7.66 -17.61
C PHE A 451 -17.84 -8.27 -18.65
N ALA A 452 -18.75 -9.18 -18.29
CA ALA A 452 -19.66 -9.87 -19.22
C ALA A 452 -20.91 -9.06 -19.62
N GLY A 453 -21.09 -7.82 -19.19
CA GLY A 453 -22.32 -7.08 -19.39
C GLY A 453 -22.18 -5.69 -20.00
N LYS A 454 -22.07 -5.60 -21.32
CA LYS A 454 -22.86 -4.77 -22.25
C LYS A 454 -22.17 -4.72 -23.61
N LYS A 455 -22.65 -5.50 -24.57
CA LYS A 455 -22.41 -5.25 -25.99
C LYS A 455 -22.96 -3.86 -26.32
N ALA A 456 -22.10 -2.94 -26.68
CA ALA A 456 -22.49 -1.64 -27.21
C ALA A 456 -23.34 -1.87 -28.46
N LYS A 457 -24.57 -1.34 -28.49
CA LYS A 457 -25.37 -1.20 -29.69
C LYS A 457 -24.67 -0.17 -30.59
N THR A 458 -24.06 -0.63 -31.63
CA THR A 458 -23.59 0.22 -32.74
C THR A 458 -24.81 0.82 -33.43
N VAL A 459 -25.06 2.09 -33.20
CA VAL A 459 -25.97 2.88 -34.01
C VAL A 459 -25.21 3.33 -35.23
N GLY A 460 -25.43 2.62 -36.35
CA GLY A 460 -24.95 3.03 -37.65
C GLY A 460 -25.65 4.33 -38.07
N ARG A 461 -24.89 5.42 -38.18
CA ARG A 461 -25.25 6.56 -39.02
C ARG A 461 -24.31 6.51 -40.23
N GLY A 462 -24.90 6.09 -41.36
CA GLY A 462 -24.28 6.26 -42.66
C GLY A 462 -24.13 7.77 -42.96
N LEU A 463 -22.93 8.17 -43.29
CA LEU A 463 -22.69 9.43 -44.00
C LEU A 463 -22.10 9.02 -45.35
N ASN A 464 -22.93 9.21 -46.38
CA ASN A 464 -22.52 9.23 -47.79
C ASN A 464 -21.57 10.42 -48.01
N PHE A 465 -20.40 10.17 -48.56
CA PHE A 465 -19.61 11.19 -49.26
C PHE A 465 -19.66 10.86 -50.74
N ASP A 466 -20.37 11.73 -51.48
CA ASP A 466 -20.29 11.81 -52.91
C ASP A 466 -18.95 12.46 -53.33
N ALA A 467 -18.38 11.92 -54.38
CA ALA A 467 -17.20 12.44 -55.03
C ALA A 467 -17.53 13.69 -55.84
N GLY A 468 -16.70 14.70 -55.76
CA GLY A 468 -16.61 15.86 -56.61
C GLY A 468 -15.20 16.41 -56.50
#